data_194633a394ff2e88f6f78ec9010c1637
#
_entry.id   194633a394ff2e88f6f78ec9010c1637
#
_cell.length_a   1.000
_cell.length_b   1.000
_cell.length_c   1.000
_cell.angle_alpha   90.00
_cell.angle_beta   90.00
_cell.angle_gamma   90.00
#
_symmetry.space_group_name_H-M   'P 1'
#
loop_
_entity.id
_entity.type
_entity.pdbx_description
1 polymer ?
#
loop_
_entity_poly.entity_id
_entity_poly.type
_entity_poly.pdbx_seq_one_letter_code
_entity_poly.pdbx_strand_id
1 'polypeptide(L)'
;MAELNEVPNANRLHIGIFGKTNSGKSSLLNIITGQSTSIVSDVAGTTTDVVYKAMEINPLGPCVLMDTAGLEDNTALGAQRLEKTQLAMDKADMAIIVFPADGRHDFASELQLLARFRQKNIPVLCLINDFSDNKEAVADVQTRLTERLKDSKIKAVVADCSHAGNIDELRMALASLMPEDFDTEYITGRLVSEDDVVLLVMPQDIQAPKRRLILPQVQTIRELLDRKCLVVSATADKYQQALSQLKTAPKLIITDSQVFKYVYEHKPAESRLTSFSVLFAAYKGDLAYYIEGAKHIDSLTENSKVLIAECCTHAPLQEDIGRVKIPALLRKRFGAKLQVDVVSGTDFPENLSAYDLIIQCGGCMFNRQFIMTRI
;
A
#
# COMPACT_ATOMS: atom_id res chain seq x y z
N MET A 1 -4.68 -12.42 -19.02
CA MET A 1 -3.64 -11.43 -19.38
C MET A 1 -3.99 -10.18 -18.60
N ALA A 2 -3.14 -9.74 -17.67
CA ALA A 2 -3.33 -8.43 -17.06
C ALA A 2 -3.21 -7.40 -18.20
N GLU A 3 -4.22 -6.58 -18.37
CA GLU A 3 -4.22 -5.57 -19.42
C GLU A 3 -3.13 -4.54 -19.12
N LEU A 4 -2.35 -4.17 -20.13
CA LEU A 4 -1.24 -3.21 -20.03
C LEU A 4 -1.69 -1.80 -19.55
N ASN A 5 -2.99 -1.58 -19.47
CA ASN A 5 -3.63 -0.31 -19.09
C ASN A 5 -4.18 -0.29 -17.65
N GLU A 6 -4.03 -1.38 -16.89
CA GLU A 6 -4.54 -1.40 -15.52
C GLU A 6 -3.57 -0.74 -14.55
N VAL A 7 -4.10 0.15 -13.71
CA VAL A 7 -3.36 0.72 -12.57
C VAL A 7 -2.99 -0.43 -11.61
N PRO A 8 -1.70 -0.58 -11.23
CA PRO A 8 -1.30 -1.62 -10.29
C PRO A 8 -2.05 -1.49 -8.95
N ASN A 9 -2.41 -2.62 -8.35
CA ASN A 9 -3.15 -2.62 -7.08
C ASN A 9 -2.45 -1.77 -5.98
N ALA A 10 -1.12 -1.78 -5.95
CA ALA A 10 -0.33 -0.98 -5.00
C ALA A 10 -0.48 0.55 -5.15
N ASN A 11 -1.09 1.03 -6.23
CA ASN A 11 -1.34 2.44 -6.52
C ASN A 11 -2.83 2.79 -6.56
N ARG A 12 -3.70 1.82 -6.30
CA ARG A 12 -5.14 2.05 -6.18
C ARG A 12 -5.48 2.49 -4.76
N LEU A 13 -6.53 3.28 -4.62
CA LEU A 13 -7.07 3.64 -3.30
C LEU A 13 -7.69 2.40 -2.64
N HIS A 14 -7.13 1.97 -1.52
CA HIS A 14 -7.64 0.81 -0.78
C HIS A 14 -8.73 1.25 0.19
N ILE A 15 -9.96 0.81 -0.05
CA ILE A 15 -11.13 1.10 0.79
C ILE A 15 -11.58 -0.17 1.49
N GLY A 16 -11.37 -0.23 2.81
CA GLY A 16 -11.81 -1.35 3.64
C GLY A 16 -13.27 -1.20 4.06
N ILE A 17 -14.07 -2.26 3.93
CA ILE A 17 -15.47 -2.31 4.39
C ILE A 17 -15.55 -3.19 5.62
N PHE A 18 -15.94 -2.63 6.75
CA PHE A 18 -15.97 -3.25 8.06
C PHE A 18 -17.36 -3.18 8.70
N GLY A 19 -17.65 -4.06 9.64
CA GLY A 19 -18.91 -4.10 10.38
C GLY A 19 -19.26 -5.53 10.79
N LYS A 20 -20.26 -5.67 11.64
CA LYS A 20 -20.75 -6.98 12.11
C LYS A 20 -21.28 -7.86 10.97
N THR A 21 -21.42 -9.14 11.24
CA THR A 21 -22.11 -10.06 10.33
C THR A 21 -23.53 -9.56 10.09
N ASN A 22 -24.00 -9.63 8.84
CA ASN A 22 -25.32 -9.13 8.40
C ASN A 22 -25.56 -7.62 8.55
N SER A 23 -24.53 -6.80 8.75
CA SER A 23 -24.67 -5.33 8.78
C SER A 23 -24.99 -4.70 7.42
N GLY A 24 -24.86 -5.44 6.32
CA GLY A 24 -25.11 -4.95 4.95
C GLY A 24 -23.84 -4.69 4.14
N LYS A 25 -22.64 -5.16 4.56
CA LYS A 25 -21.37 -4.95 3.83
C LYS A 25 -21.42 -5.44 2.39
N SER A 26 -21.88 -6.67 2.17
CA SER A 26 -21.96 -7.24 0.82
C SER A 26 -23.02 -6.54 -0.05
N SER A 27 -24.13 -6.09 0.56
CA SER A 27 -25.13 -5.26 -0.15
C SER A 27 -24.53 -3.93 -0.56
N LEU A 28 -23.79 -3.27 0.34
CA LEU A 28 -23.04 -2.03 0.04
C LEU A 28 -22.07 -2.24 -1.12
N LEU A 29 -21.29 -3.34 -1.10
CA LEU A 29 -20.35 -3.66 -2.17
C LEU A 29 -21.07 -3.78 -3.52
N ASN A 30 -22.22 -4.47 -3.56
CA ASN A 30 -23.02 -4.62 -4.77
C ASN A 30 -23.53 -3.27 -5.30
N ILE A 31 -23.97 -2.37 -4.41
CA ILE A 31 -24.44 -1.04 -4.78
C ILE A 31 -23.28 -0.18 -5.34
N ILE A 32 -22.15 -0.14 -4.65
CA ILE A 32 -20.98 0.63 -5.11
C ILE A 32 -20.52 0.14 -6.48
N THR A 33 -20.53 -1.17 -6.70
CA THR A 33 -20.04 -1.78 -7.94
C THR A 33 -21.03 -1.77 -9.07
N GLY A 34 -22.32 -1.50 -8.79
CA GLY A 34 -23.41 -1.61 -9.77
C GLY A 34 -23.62 -3.02 -10.32
N GLN A 35 -23.09 -4.04 -9.64
CA GLN A 35 -23.16 -5.43 -10.04
C GLN A 35 -23.82 -6.25 -8.96
N SER A 36 -24.84 -7.03 -9.30
CA SER A 36 -25.43 -8.05 -8.44
C SER A 36 -24.51 -9.29 -8.38
N THR A 37 -23.24 -9.09 -8.08
CA THR A 37 -22.30 -10.18 -7.84
C THR A 37 -22.40 -10.57 -6.37
N SER A 38 -23.23 -11.58 -6.08
CA SER A 38 -22.94 -12.42 -4.94
C SER A 38 -21.49 -12.90 -5.14
N ILE A 39 -20.58 -12.47 -4.26
CA ILE A 39 -19.28 -13.11 -4.14
C ILE A 39 -19.62 -14.47 -3.54
N VAL A 40 -20.01 -15.40 -4.39
CA VAL A 40 -20.14 -16.80 -4.06
C VAL A 40 -18.69 -17.29 -4.02
N SER A 41 -18.13 -17.40 -2.82
CA SER A 41 -17.18 -18.48 -2.63
C SER A 41 -18.01 -19.75 -2.84
N ASP A 42 -17.59 -20.63 -3.73
CA ASP A 42 -18.28 -21.89 -4.08
C ASP A 42 -18.45 -22.88 -2.91
N VAL A 43 -18.23 -22.43 -1.66
CA VAL A 43 -18.46 -23.21 -0.43
C VAL A 43 -19.22 -22.33 0.56
N ALA A 44 -20.51 -22.58 0.65
CA ALA A 44 -21.38 -21.98 1.66
C ALA A 44 -20.80 -22.29 3.06
N GLY A 45 -20.40 -21.26 3.82
CA GLY A 45 -20.05 -21.37 5.24
C GLY A 45 -18.60 -21.06 5.65
N THR A 46 -17.69 -20.65 4.73
CA THR A 46 -16.27 -20.41 5.07
C THR A 46 -15.69 -19.12 4.51
N THR A 47 -16.39 -18.01 4.55
CA THR A 47 -15.78 -16.70 4.24
C THR A 47 -14.90 -16.25 5.40
N THR A 48 -13.72 -16.85 5.50
CA THR A 48 -12.63 -16.37 6.38
C THR A 48 -11.72 -15.38 5.68
N ASP A 49 -11.83 -15.22 4.37
CA ASP A 49 -10.89 -14.42 3.57
C ASP A 49 -11.44 -13.03 3.24
N VAL A 50 -10.54 -12.04 3.28
CA VAL A 50 -10.82 -10.70 2.76
C VAL A 50 -10.90 -10.78 1.24
N VAL A 51 -12.02 -10.33 0.67
CA VAL A 51 -12.22 -10.30 -0.78
C VAL A 51 -11.77 -8.95 -1.32
N TYR A 52 -10.87 -8.98 -2.29
CA TYR A 52 -10.34 -7.80 -2.96
C TYR A 52 -11.00 -7.61 -4.32
N LYS A 53 -11.61 -6.45 -4.56
CA LYS A 53 -12.20 -6.10 -5.85
C LYS A 53 -11.61 -4.81 -6.38
N ALA A 54 -10.81 -4.92 -7.44
CA ALA A 54 -10.27 -3.76 -8.15
C ALA A 54 -11.33 -3.20 -9.10
N MET A 55 -11.55 -1.88 -9.05
CA MET A 55 -12.51 -1.19 -9.90
C MET A 55 -12.21 0.31 -9.99
N GLU A 56 -12.90 1.01 -10.87
CA GLU A 56 -12.87 2.46 -10.95
C GLU A 56 -14.17 3.05 -10.39
N ILE A 57 -14.02 3.99 -9.47
CA ILE A 57 -15.15 4.64 -8.79
C ILE A 57 -15.07 6.15 -9.05
N ASN A 58 -15.96 6.69 -9.86
CA ASN A 58 -16.01 8.14 -10.11
C ASN A 58 -16.65 8.85 -8.89
N PRO A 59 -16.05 9.93 -8.31
CA PRO A 59 -14.84 10.65 -8.77
C PRO A 59 -13.53 10.19 -8.09
N LEU A 60 -13.49 9.07 -7.37
CA LEU A 60 -12.31 8.59 -6.62
C LEU A 60 -11.19 8.05 -7.53
N GLY A 61 -11.52 7.61 -8.75
CA GLY A 61 -10.57 6.95 -9.64
C GLY A 61 -10.38 5.45 -9.34
N PRO A 62 -9.18 4.90 -9.62
CA PRO A 62 -8.90 3.47 -9.45
C PRO A 62 -8.83 3.07 -7.98
N CYS A 63 -9.72 2.16 -7.55
CA CYS A 63 -9.86 1.68 -6.18
C CYS A 63 -9.67 0.17 -6.06
N VAL A 64 -9.38 -0.29 -4.86
CA VAL A 64 -9.52 -1.68 -4.42
C VAL A 64 -10.48 -1.69 -3.24
N LEU A 65 -11.65 -2.27 -3.41
CA LEU A 65 -12.56 -2.54 -2.31
C LEU A 65 -12.15 -3.82 -1.61
N MET A 66 -12.06 -3.78 -0.28
CA MET A 66 -11.71 -4.91 0.58
C MET A 66 -12.92 -5.25 1.45
N ASP A 67 -13.64 -6.31 1.10
CA ASP A 67 -14.75 -6.82 1.93
C ASP A 67 -14.19 -7.72 3.03
N THR A 68 -14.43 -7.36 4.29
CA THR A 68 -13.91 -8.09 5.43
C THR A 68 -14.98 -9.00 6.04
N ALA A 69 -14.56 -10.13 6.62
CA ALA A 69 -15.45 -10.98 7.40
C ALA A 69 -16.05 -10.19 8.59
N GLY A 70 -17.26 -10.56 9.02
CA GLY A 70 -17.92 -9.92 10.18
C GLY A 70 -17.08 -10.03 11.46
N LEU A 71 -17.14 -8.98 12.28
CA LEU A 71 -16.30 -8.78 13.48
C LEU A 71 -16.61 -9.70 14.67
N GLU A 72 -17.71 -10.42 14.64
CA GLU A 72 -18.14 -11.26 15.75
C GLU A 72 -18.05 -12.73 15.37
N ASP A 73 -17.01 -13.40 15.90
CA ASP A 73 -17.00 -14.86 15.94
C ASP A 73 -16.14 -15.34 17.12
N ASN A 74 -16.79 -15.89 18.14
CA ASN A 74 -16.17 -16.51 19.30
C ASN A 74 -15.72 -17.96 19.04
N THR A 75 -15.57 -18.35 17.77
CA THR A 75 -15.13 -19.68 17.37
C THR A 75 -13.60 -19.76 17.19
N ALA A 76 -13.04 -20.95 17.08
CA ALA A 76 -11.62 -21.16 16.78
C ALA A 76 -11.19 -20.50 15.46
N LEU A 77 -12.11 -20.22 14.54
CA LEU A 77 -11.92 -19.43 13.32
C LEU A 77 -11.84 -17.92 13.58
N GLY A 78 -12.28 -17.45 14.75
CA GLY A 78 -12.30 -16.04 15.12
C GLY A 78 -10.91 -15.41 15.17
N ALA A 79 -9.89 -16.13 15.65
CA ALA A 79 -8.51 -15.64 15.69
C ALA A 79 -7.95 -15.39 14.28
N GLN A 80 -8.17 -16.30 13.34
CA GLN A 80 -7.74 -16.13 11.94
C GLN A 80 -8.47 -14.98 11.23
N ARG A 81 -9.77 -14.79 11.53
CA ARG A 81 -10.57 -13.67 11.00
C ARG A 81 -10.07 -12.34 11.55
N LEU A 82 -9.70 -12.31 12.84
CA LEU A 82 -9.15 -11.10 13.47
C LEU A 82 -7.83 -10.68 12.82
N GLU A 83 -6.93 -11.63 12.57
CA GLU A 83 -5.65 -11.40 11.88
C GLU A 83 -5.87 -10.87 10.45
N LYS A 84 -6.79 -11.47 9.69
CA LYS A 84 -7.10 -11.01 8.33
C LYS A 84 -7.78 -9.64 8.32
N THR A 85 -8.64 -9.36 9.30
CA THR A 85 -9.25 -8.04 9.47
C THR A 85 -8.18 -7.00 9.82
N GLN A 86 -7.23 -7.35 10.70
CA GLN A 86 -6.10 -6.47 11.03
C GLN A 86 -5.25 -6.17 9.78
N LEU A 87 -4.95 -7.18 8.97
CA LEU A 87 -4.22 -7.01 7.72
C LEU A 87 -4.97 -6.10 6.71
N ALA A 88 -6.30 -6.21 6.63
CA ALA A 88 -7.12 -5.31 5.82
C ALA A 88 -7.08 -3.88 6.36
N MET A 89 -7.12 -3.72 7.69
CA MET A 89 -6.96 -2.40 8.32
C MET A 89 -5.61 -1.76 8.01
N ASP A 90 -4.53 -2.54 8.02
CA ASP A 90 -3.18 -2.06 7.76
C ASP A 90 -2.97 -1.64 6.30
N LYS A 91 -3.76 -2.18 5.39
CA LYS A 91 -3.76 -1.81 3.96
C LYS A 91 -4.75 -0.72 3.60
N ALA A 92 -5.71 -0.40 4.47
CA ALA A 92 -6.76 0.55 4.14
C ALA A 92 -6.24 1.99 4.13
N ASP A 93 -6.34 2.67 2.99
CA ASP A 93 -6.14 4.12 2.87
C ASP A 93 -7.37 4.88 3.39
N MET A 94 -8.55 4.25 3.30
CA MET A 94 -9.83 4.72 3.83
C MET A 94 -10.64 3.53 4.35
N ALA A 95 -11.54 3.79 5.30
CA ALA A 95 -12.44 2.76 5.82
C ALA A 95 -13.91 3.18 5.71
N ILE A 96 -14.78 2.19 5.44
CA ILE A 96 -16.22 2.29 5.62
C ILE A 96 -16.59 1.37 6.78
N ILE A 97 -17.21 1.93 7.82
CA ILE A 97 -17.76 1.12 8.91
C ILE A 97 -19.27 1.15 8.79
N VAL A 98 -19.87 -0.04 8.63
CA VAL A 98 -21.33 -0.19 8.45
C VAL A 98 -22.00 -0.40 9.80
N PHE A 99 -22.88 0.53 10.16
CA PHE A 99 -23.71 0.53 11.36
C PHE A 99 -25.15 0.14 10.97
N PRO A 100 -25.64 -1.06 11.31
CA PRO A 100 -27.02 -1.43 11.02
C PRO A 100 -27.99 -0.66 11.94
N ALA A 101 -28.93 0.08 11.36
CA ALA A 101 -29.95 0.84 12.10
C ALA A 101 -31.19 -0.04 12.38
N ASP A 102 -31.03 -1.13 13.14
CA ASP A 102 -32.10 -2.07 13.47
C ASP A 102 -32.59 -1.99 14.94
N GLY A 103 -31.98 -1.11 15.73
CA GLY A 103 -32.31 -0.93 17.14
C GLY A 103 -31.89 -2.07 18.07
N ARG A 104 -31.12 -3.05 17.58
CA ARG A 104 -30.74 -4.25 18.34
C ARG A 104 -29.24 -4.33 18.65
N HIS A 105 -28.43 -3.57 17.95
CA HIS A 105 -26.97 -3.63 18.05
C HIS A 105 -26.43 -2.62 19.09
N ASP A 106 -25.40 -3.02 19.82
CA ASP A 106 -24.71 -2.18 20.81
C ASP A 106 -23.60 -1.28 20.23
N PHE A 107 -23.13 -1.60 19.00
CA PHE A 107 -22.06 -0.92 18.25
C PHE A 107 -20.69 -0.89 18.93
N ALA A 108 -20.46 -1.66 19.98
CA ALA A 108 -19.21 -1.65 20.72
C ALA A 108 -18.01 -1.98 19.82
N SER A 109 -18.15 -2.98 18.95
CA SER A 109 -17.11 -3.41 18.01
C SER A 109 -16.82 -2.37 16.93
N GLU A 110 -17.86 -1.77 16.36
CA GLU A 110 -17.76 -0.71 15.34
C GLU A 110 -17.10 0.56 15.91
N LEU A 111 -17.48 0.94 17.12
CA LEU A 111 -16.88 2.10 17.80
C LEU A 111 -15.43 1.84 18.21
N GLN A 112 -15.07 0.61 18.55
CA GLN A 112 -13.68 0.22 18.79
C GLN A 112 -12.85 0.28 17.51
N LEU A 113 -13.37 -0.19 16.40
CA LEU A 113 -12.73 -0.07 15.08
C LEU A 113 -12.54 1.39 14.70
N LEU A 114 -13.56 2.20 14.84
CA LEU A 114 -13.49 3.64 14.58
C LEU A 114 -12.36 4.30 15.38
N ALA A 115 -12.23 3.95 16.66
CA ALA A 115 -11.14 4.45 17.49
C ALA A 115 -9.75 4.01 16.99
N ARG A 116 -9.61 2.76 16.52
CA ARG A 116 -8.35 2.25 15.95
C ARG A 116 -7.99 2.97 14.66
N PHE A 117 -8.93 3.18 13.74
CA PHE A 117 -8.69 3.94 12.50
C PHE A 117 -8.29 5.39 12.80
N ARG A 118 -8.95 6.01 13.79
CA ARG A 118 -8.60 7.36 14.23
C ARG A 118 -7.17 7.44 14.76
N GLN A 119 -6.73 6.47 15.58
CA GLN A 119 -5.36 6.39 16.07
C GLN A 119 -4.34 6.27 14.94
N LYS A 120 -4.69 5.55 13.87
CA LYS A 120 -3.87 5.40 12.66
C LYS A 120 -4.03 6.57 11.68
N ASN A 121 -4.82 7.58 12.02
CA ASN A 121 -5.09 8.76 11.18
C ASN A 121 -5.73 8.42 9.81
N ILE A 122 -6.46 7.30 9.71
CA ILE A 122 -7.13 6.83 8.51
C ILE A 122 -8.53 7.43 8.44
N PRO A 123 -8.94 8.06 7.32
CA PRO A 123 -10.28 8.58 7.14
C PRO A 123 -11.34 7.49 7.19
N VAL A 124 -12.48 7.79 7.85
CA VAL A 124 -13.56 6.82 8.03
C VAL A 124 -14.91 7.39 7.60
N LEU A 125 -15.62 6.64 6.76
CA LEU A 125 -17.03 6.85 6.49
C LEU A 125 -17.86 5.90 7.37
N CYS A 126 -18.64 6.47 8.29
CA CYS A 126 -19.64 5.73 9.04
C CYS A 126 -20.91 5.63 8.20
N LEU A 127 -21.19 4.45 7.65
CA LEU A 127 -22.41 4.21 6.90
C LEU A 127 -23.48 3.69 7.84
N ILE A 128 -24.54 4.47 8.05
CA ILE A 128 -25.72 4.07 8.81
C ILE A 128 -26.67 3.39 7.84
N ASN A 129 -26.75 2.06 7.92
CA ASN A 129 -27.58 1.27 7.02
C ASN A 129 -29.03 1.17 7.54
N ASP A 130 -29.90 1.97 6.93
CA ASP A 130 -31.33 2.05 7.29
C ASP A 130 -32.19 1.11 6.40
N PHE A 131 -31.98 -0.21 6.53
CA PHE A 131 -32.73 -1.21 5.79
C PHE A 131 -34.12 -1.50 6.38
N SER A 132 -34.44 -0.95 7.54
CA SER A 132 -35.69 -1.16 8.26
C SER A 132 -36.62 0.08 8.29
N ASP A 133 -36.23 1.20 7.67
CA ASP A 133 -36.89 2.50 7.74
C ASP A 133 -37.21 2.92 9.21
N ASN A 134 -36.24 2.62 10.10
CA ASN A 134 -36.38 2.87 11.53
C ASN A 134 -35.66 4.17 11.93
N LYS A 135 -36.37 5.28 11.87
CA LYS A 135 -35.83 6.62 12.18
C LYS A 135 -35.27 6.77 13.61
N GLU A 136 -35.84 6.05 14.59
CA GLU A 136 -35.35 6.08 15.98
C GLU A 136 -33.99 5.38 16.08
N ALA A 137 -33.83 4.23 15.43
CA ALA A 137 -32.56 3.50 15.38
C ALA A 137 -31.48 4.32 14.66
N VAL A 138 -31.81 4.99 13.56
CA VAL A 138 -30.89 5.92 12.85
C VAL A 138 -30.47 7.05 13.79
N ALA A 139 -31.42 7.67 14.51
CA ALA A 139 -31.11 8.76 15.44
C ALA A 139 -30.25 8.30 16.63
N ASP A 140 -30.41 7.07 17.14
CA ASP A 140 -29.54 6.50 18.17
C ASP A 140 -28.09 6.38 17.66
N VAL A 141 -27.90 5.81 16.47
CA VAL A 141 -26.56 5.69 15.86
C VAL A 141 -25.92 7.07 15.65
N GLN A 142 -26.68 8.02 15.11
CA GLN A 142 -26.19 9.40 14.90
C GLN A 142 -25.77 10.05 16.23
N THR A 143 -26.55 9.86 17.29
CA THR A 143 -26.24 10.38 18.63
C THR A 143 -24.91 9.81 19.15
N ARG A 144 -24.71 8.51 19.02
CA ARG A 144 -23.47 7.83 19.45
C ARG A 144 -22.25 8.26 18.64
N LEU A 145 -22.42 8.70 17.40
CA LEU A 145 -21.35 9.18 16.54
C LEU A 145 -21.06 10.69 16.72
N THR A 146 -21.96 11.49 17.32
CA THR A 146 -21.92 12.96 17.36
C THR A 146 -20.55 13.50 17.78
N GLU A 147 -19.96 12.99 18.87
CA GLU A 147 -18.66 13.45 19.35
C GLU A 147 -17.51 13.11 18.40
N ARG A 148 -17.64 12.03 17.64
CA ARG A 148 -16.62 11.51 16.72
C ARG A 148 -16.65 12.24 15.38
N LEU A 149 -17.82 12.72 14.97
CA LEU A 149 -18.01 13.50 13.75
C LEU A 149 -17.41 14.92 13.84
N LYS A 150 -16.92 15.34 14.99
CA LYS A 150 -16.11 16.57 15.14
C LYS A 150 -14.73 16.45 14.48
N ASP A 151 -14.26 15.22 14.23
CA ASP A 151 -13.04 14.95 13.49
C ASP A 151 -13.33 15.08 11.98
N SER A 152 -12.59 15.94 11.28
CA SER A 152 -12.78 16.19 9.83
C SER A 152 -12.54 14.94 8.96
N LYS A 153 -11.83 13.95 9.50
CA LYS A 153 -11.56 12.65 8.82
C LYS A 153 -12.65 11.62 9.06
N ILE A 154 -13.71 11.95 9.78
CA ILE A 154 -14.85 11.06 10.04
C ILE A 154 -16.11 11.72 9.51
N LYS A 155 -16.83 11.01 8.63
CA LYS A 155 -18.14 11.43 8.10
C LYS A 155 -19.17 10.34 8.34
N ALA A 156 -20.44 10.72 8.39
CA ALA A 156 -21.55 9.78 8.45
C ALA A 156 -22.51 10.03 7.29
N VAL A 157 -22.99 8.94 6.69
CA VAL A 157 -24.03 8.94 5.66
C VAL A 157 -25.09 7.91 6.07
N VAL A 158 -26.35 8.25 5.89
CA VAL A 158 -27.48 7.34 6.06
C VAL A 158 -27.88 6.82 4.69
N ALA A 159 -27.88 5.52 4.50
CA ALA A 159 -28.31 4.91 3.23
C ALA A 159 -28.93 3.54 3.49
N ASP A 160 -29.90 3.17 2.68
CA ASP A 160 -30.43 1.82 2.60
C ASP A 160 -29.58 1.02 1.60
N CYS A 161 -28.78 0.09 2.11
CA CYS A 161 -27.94 -0.79 1.29
C CYS A 161 -28.73 -1.87 0.51
N SER A 162 -30.05 -1.95 0.64
CA SER A 162 -30.89 -2.80 -0.19
C SER A 162 -31.34 -2.12 -1.48
N HIS A 163 -31.28 -0.78 -1.53
CA HIS A 163 -31.71 0.04 -2.66
C HIS A 163 -30.63 1.05 -3.08
N ALA A 164 -30.42 1.20 -4.37
CA ALA A 164 -29.35 2.07 -4.92
C ALA A 164 -29.61 3.60 -4.80
N GLY A 165 -30.60 4.03 -3.98
CA GLY A 165 -31.12 5.40 -3.98
C GLY A 165 -30.12 6.51 -3.61
N ASN A 166 -29.10 6.23 -2.76
CA ASN A 166 -28.19 7.25 -2.21
C ASN A 166 -26.73 7.03 -2.60
N ILE A 167 -26.47 6.33 -3.71
CA ILE A 167 -25.10 5.97 -4.09
C ILE A 167 -24.21 7.18 -4.40
N ASP A 168 -24.78 8.22 -4.98
CA ASP A 168 -24.02 9.42 -5.33
C ASP A 168 -23.62 10.22 -4.08
N GLU A 169 -24.48 10.28 -3.09
CA GLU A 169 -24.15 10.87 -1.78
C GLU A 169 -23.00 10.10 -1.11
N LEU A 170 -23.06 8.77 -1.13
CA LEU A 170 -22.00 7.91 -0.63
C LEU A 170 -20.66 8.16 -1.34
N ARG A 171 -20.68 8.21 -2.68
CA ARG A 171 -19.48 8.47 -3.48
C ARG A 171 -18.89 9.86 -3.20
N MET A 172 -19.74 10.88 -3.10
CA MET A 172 -19.31 12.25 -2.77
C MET A 172 -18.74 12.34 -1.35
N ALA A 173 -19.33 11.65 -0.38
CA ALA A 173 -18.81 11.58 0.98
C ALA A 173 -17.44 10.89 1.01
N LEU A 174 -17.24 9.78 0.29
CA LEU A 174 -15.96 9.12 0.13
C LEU A 174 -14.94 10.05 -0.54
N ALA A 175 -15.31 10.71 -1.64
CA ALA A 175 -14.42 11.64 -2.33
C ALA A 175 -13.94 12.79 -1.45
N SER A 176 -14.83 13.29 -0.57
CA SER A 176 -14.48 14.36 0.36
C SER A 176 -13.61 13.91 1.55
N LEU A 177 -13.43 12.60 1.75
CA LEU A 177 -12.56 11.99 2.75
C LEU A 177 -11.24 11.50 2.16
N MET A 178 -11.08 11.56 0.83
CA MET A 178 -9.85 11.10 0.18
C MET A 178 -8.64 11.81 0.80
N PRO A 179 -7.59 11.08 1.19
CA PRO A 179 -6.37 11.69 1.72
C PRO A 179 -5.80 12.71 0.75
N GLU A 180 -5.46 13.91 1.23
CA GLU A 180 -4.94 15.01 0.39
C GLU A 180 -3.64 14.63 -0.34
N ASP A 181 -2.85 13.72 0.23
CA ASP A 181 -1.57 13.24 -0.28
C ASP A 181 -1.68 11.99 -1.14
N PHE A 182 -2.89 11.42 -1.33
CA PHE A 182 -3.06 10.15 -2.02
C PHE A 182 -2.57 10.17 -3.48
N ASP A 183 -2.72 11.30 -4.18
CA ASP A 183 -2.36 11.43 -5.61
C ASP A 183 -1.38 12.60 -5.87
N THR A 184 -0.82 13.20 -4.83
CA THR A 184 0.04 14.41 -4.94
C THR A 184 1.52 14.11 -4.83
N GLU A 185 1.91 12.96 -4.26
CA GLU A 185 3.30 12.59 -4.12
C GLU A 185 3.83 11.90 -5.39
N TYR A 186 4.89 12.44 -5.94
CA TYR A 186 5.59 11.84 -7.08
C TYR A 186 6.70 10.89 -6.61
N ILE A 187 6.90 9.78 -7.32
CA ILE A 187 8.01 8.83 -7.09
C ILE A 187 9.35 9.57 -7.16
N THR A 188 9.50 10.46 -8.14
CA THR A 188 10.70 11.27 -8.32
C THR A 188 10.72 12.53 -7.44
N GLY A 189 9.67 12.81 -6.69
CA GLY A 189 9.57 13.94 -5.78
C GLY A 189 9.93 15.26 -6.46
N ARG A 190 10.87 15.99 -5.87
CA ARG A 190 11.39 17.30 -6.40
C ARG A 190 12.69 17.17 -7.21
N LEU A 191 13.04 15.96 -7.64
CA LEU A 191 14.32 15.73 -8.35
C LEU A 191 14.27 16.16 -9.80
N VAL A 192 13.08 16.24 -10.40
CA VAL A 192 12.87 16.59 -11.82
C VAL A 192 11.74 17.61 -11.99
N SER A 193 11.77 18.32 -13.10
CA SER A 193 10.76 19.26 -13.58
C SER A 193 10.39 18.96 -15.03
N GLU A 194 9.35 19.61 -15.56
CA GLU A 194 8.99 19.56 -16.97
C GLU A 194 10.22 19.86 -17.86
N ASP A 195 10.35 19.19 -18.99
CA ASP A 195 11.45 19.27 -19.96
C ASP A 195 12.82 18.71 -19.50
N ASP A 196 12.96 18.27 -18.23
CA ASP A 196 14.20 17.65 -17.80
C ASP A 196 14.46 16.33 -18.52
N VAL A 197 15.72 16.09 -18.91
CA VAL A 197 16.15 14.80 -19.47
C VAL A 197 16.48 13.84 -18.33
N VAL A 198 15.81 12.70 -18.31
CA VAL A 198 16.03 11.63 -17.32
C VAL A 198 16.50 10.37 -18.03
N LEU A 199 17.62 9.82 -17.58
CA LEU A 199 18.17 8.56 -18.11
C LEU A 199 17.92 7.43 -17.13
N LEU A 200 17.18 6.41 -17.59
CA LEU A 200 16.92 5.19 -16.83
C LEU A 200 17.90 4.10 -17.27
N VAL A 201 18.70 3.58 -16.33
CA VAL A 201 19.63 2.49 -16.59
C VAL A 201 19.08 1.22 -15.95
N MET A 202 18.50 0.36 -16.79
CA MET A 202 17.73 -0.82 -16.37
C MET A 202 18.43 -2.08 -16.88
N PRO A 203 19.10 -2.85 -16.02
CA PRO A 203 19.61 -4.17 -16.42
C PRO A 203 18.43 -5.08 -16.75
N GLN A 204 18.68 -6.07 -17.61
CA GLN A 204 17.69 -7.12 -17.82
C GLN A 204 17.62 -7.98 -16.56
N ASP A 205 16.54 -7.86 -15.83
CA ASP A 205 16.30 -8.61 -14.61
C ASP A 205 15.84 -10.04 -14.98
N ILE A 206 16.54 -11.04 -14.47
CA ILE A 206 16.17 -12.47 -14.64
C ILE A 206 14.82 -12.77 -13.96
N GLN A 207 14.45 -11.98 -12.94
CA GLN A 207 13.17 -12.10 -12.23
C GLN A 207 12.00 -11.48 -13.01
N ALA A 208 12.27 -10.58 -13.94
CA ALA A 208 11.21 -10.00 -14.75
C ALA A 208 10.68 -11.06 -15.74
N PRO A 209 9.35 -11.19 -15.87
CA PRO A 209 8.78 -12.00 -16.92
C PRO A 209 9.35 -11.56 -18.28
N LYS A 210 9.69 -12.51 -19.15
CA LYS A 210 10.19 -12.19 -20.50
C LYS A 210 9.34 -11.11 -21.17
N ARG A 211 9.98 -10.07 -21.70
CA ARG A 211 9.34 -8.91 -22.38
C ARG A 211 8.57 -7.96 -21.47
N ARG A 212 8.85 -7.94 -20.16
CA ARG A 212 8.23 -6.99 -19.23
C ARG A 212 9.30 -6.25 -18.42
N LEU A 213 9.02 -5.01 -18.10
CA LEU A 213 9.73 -4.26 -17.07
C LEU A 213 9.15 -4.64 -15.69
N ILE A 214 9.96 -4.49 -14.65
CA ILE A 214 9.47 -4.64 -13.27
C ILE A 214 8.62 -3.43 -12.87
N LEU A 215 7.73 -3.61 -11.91
CA LEU A 215 6.75 -2.61 -11.50
C LEU A 215 7.36 -1.23 -11.18
N PRO A 216 8.46 -1.09 -10.41
CA PRO A 216 9.07 0.21 -10.17
C PRO A 216 9.53 0.94 -11.44
N GLN A 217 10.06 0.21 -12.41
CA GLN A 217 10.51 0.79 -13.68
C GLN A 217 9.32 1.35 -14.47
N VAL A 218 8.24 0.55 -14.62
CA VAL A 218 7.02 0.98 -15.33
C VAL A 218 6.40 2.21 -14.71
N GLN A 219 6.24 2.22 -13.37
CA GLN A 219 5.63 3.32 -12.65
C GLN A 219 6.45 4.60 -12.76
N THR A 220 7.78 4.50 -12.64
CA THR A 220 8.67 5.66 -12.77
C THR A 220 8.64 6.23 -14.19
N ILE A 221 8.65 5.38 -15.23
CA ILE A 221 8.53 5.84 -16.62
C ILE A 221 7.21 6.57 -16.81
N ARG A 222 6.10 6.00 -16.35
CA ARG A 222 4.77 6.60 -16.48
C ARG A 222 4.71 7.97 -15.82
N GLU A 223 5.17 8.08 -14.57
CA GLU A 223 5.19 9.36 -13.85
C GLU A 223 6.04 10.41 -14.56
N LEU A 224 7.22 10.04 -15.02
CA LEU A 224 8.10 10.97 -15.74
C LEU A 224 7.44 11.51 -17.02
N LEU A 225 6.69 10.67 -17.74
CA LEU A 225 5.92 11.09 -18.92
C LEU A 225 4.75 12.00 -18.54
N ASP A 226 4.03 11.70 -17.46
CA ASP A 226 2.95 12.56 -16.95
C ASP A 226 3.48 13.93 -16.50
N ARG A 227 4.74 13.97 -16.02
CA ARG A 227 5.46 15.20 -15.68
C ARG A 227 6.14 15.89 -16.88
N LYS A 228 5.90 15.39 -18.10
CA LYS A 228 6.46 15.89 -19.36
C LYS A 228 7.99 15.93 -19.41
N CYS A 229 8.65 14.99 -18.74
CA CYS A 229 10.08 14.80 -18.82
C CYS A 229 10.46 14.08 -20.13
N LEU A 230 11.69 14.29 -20.61
CA LEU A 230 12.27 13.54 -21.70
C LEU A 230 12.93 12.28 -21.13
N VAL A 231 12.30 11.11 -21.36
CA VAL A 231 12.76 9.85 -20.79
C VAL A 231 13.59 9.08 -21.80
N VAL A 232 14.84 8.81 -21.45
CA VAL A 232 15.73 7.92 -22.19
C VAL A 232 15.97 6.68 -21.35
N SER A 233 15.91 5.49 -21.94
CA SER A 233 16.16 4.24 -21.26
C SER A 233 17.21 3.40 -21.96
N ALA A 234 18.10 2.80 -21.19
CA ALA A 234 19.17 1.95 -21.69
C ALA A 234 19.44 0.79 -20.74
N THR A 235 19.97 -0.31 -21.30
CA THR A 235 20.57 -1.36 -20.50
C THR A 235 21.95 -0.95 -20.00
N ALA A 236 22.48 -1.64 -18.97
CA ALA A 236 23.77 -1.28 -18.38
C ALA A 236 24.93 -1.29 -19.38
N ASP A 237 24.93 -2.23 -20.32
CA ASP A 237 25.94 -2.35 -21.40
C ASP A 237 25.83 -1.23 -22.45
N LYS A 238 24.65 -0.59 -22.58
CA LYS A 238 24.38 0.52 -23.50
C LYS A 238 24.43 1.90 -22.84
N TYR A 239 24.69 1.96 -21.53
CA TYR A 239 24.66 3.19 -20.77
C TYR A 239 25.56 4.29 -21.36
N GLN A 240 26.85 3.99 -21.64
CA GLN A 240 27.79 4.95 -22.20
C GLN A 240 27.39 5.41 -23.62
N GLN A 241 26.87 4.48 -24.42
CA GLN A 241 26.34 4.81 -25.73
C GLN A 241 25.13 5.74 -25.63
N ALA A 242 24.22 5.49 -24.70
CA ALA A 242 23.07 6.37 -24.47
C ALA A 242 23.52 7.77 -24.07
N LEU A 243 24.47 7.92 -23.14
CA LEU A 243 25.04 9.22 -22.75
C LEU A 243 25.63 9.96 -23.95
N SER A 244 26.35 9.29 -24.82
CA SER A 244 26.99 9.91 -26.00
C SER A 244 25.99 10.41 -27.05
N GLN A 245 24.75 9.93 -27.05
CA GLN A 245 23.68 10.39 -27.95
C GLN A 245 22.92 11.61 -27.41
N LEU A 246 23.11 11.97 -26.15
CA LEU A 246 22.47 13.14 -25.56
C LEU A 246 23.25 14.40 -25.85
N LYS A 247 22.56 15.48 -26.25
CA LYS A 247 23.15 16.79 -26.46
C LYS A 247 23.67 17.42 -25.16
N THR A 248 23.00 17.13 -24.05
CA THR A 248 23.33 17.63 -22.73
C THR A 248 23.29 16.47 -21.73
N ALA A 249 24.04 16.58 -20.65
CA ALA A 249 23.98 15.58 -19.59
C ALA A 249 22.57 15.49 -19.00
N PRO A 250 22.08 14.29 -18.70
CA PRO A 250 20.77 14.13 -18.10
C PRO A 250 20.73 14.79 -16.71
N LYS A 251 19.61 15.42 -16.38
CA LYS A 251 19.38 16.03 -15.06
C LYS A 251 19.44 14.98 -13.94
N LEU A 252 18.81 13.84 -14.20
CA LEU A 252 18.73 12.74 -13.26
C LEU A 252 19.02 11.42 -13.98
N ILE A 253 19.80 10.58 -13.34
CA ILE A 253 19.99 9.18 -13.73
C ILE A 253 19.36 8.31 -12.66
N ILE A 254 18.51 7.37 -13.07
CA ILE A 254 17.84 6.41 -12.17
C ILE A 254 18.26 5.01 -12.59
N THR A 255 18.73 4.20 -11.64
CA THR A 255 19.26 2.88 -11.94
C THR A 255 18.82 1.82 -10.93
N ASP A 256 18.97 0.56 -11.25
CA ASP A 256 18.83 -0.52 -10.29
C ASP A 256 20.07 -0.65 -9.38
N SER A 257 19.86 -1.12 -8.16
CA SER A 257 20.92 -1.29 -7.15
C SER A 257 22.06 -2.16 -7.64
N GLN A 258 21.78 -3.13 -8.52
CA GLN A 258 22.76 -4.09 -9.05
C GLN A 258 23.87 -3.42 -9.86
N VAL A 259 23.58 -2.33 -10.56
CA VAL A 259 24.52 -1.61 -11.42
C VAL A 259 24.85 -0.21 -10.93
N PHE A 260 24.39 0.14 -9.71
CA PHE A 260 24.56 1.48 -9.13
C PHE A 260 26.01 1.94 -9.10
N LYS A 261 26.93 1.07 -8.64
CA LYS A 261 28.36 1.38 -8.57
C LYS A 261 28.94 1.75 -9.95
N TYR A 262 28.63 0.92 -10.96
CA TYR A 262 29.10 1.16 -12.34
C TYR A 262 28.59 2.51 -12.88
N VAL A 263 27.30 2.80 -12.68
CA VAL A 263 26.69 4.07 -13.12
C VAL A 263 27.28 5.26 -12.38
N TYR A 264 27.52 5.12 -11.06
CA TYR A 264 28.14 6.16 -10.24
C TYR A 264 29.55 6.53 -10.71
N GLU A 265 30.38 5.53 -11.02
CA GLU A 265 31.76 5.70 -11.48
C GLU A 265 31.85 6.35 -12.88
N HIS A 266 30.79 6.26 -13.68
CA HIS A 266 30.80 6.69 -15.07
C HIS A 266 29.78 7.79 -15.41
N LYS A 267 29.07 8.34 -14.42
CA LYS A 267 28.08 9.40 -14.67
C LYS A 267 28.77 10.76 -14.94
N PRO A 268 28.13 11.63 -15.73
CA PRO A 268 28.56 13.04 -15.79
C PRO A 268 28.53 13.69 -14.40
N ALA A 269 29.47 14.58 -14.12
CA ALA A 269 29.60 15.22 -12.81
C ALA A 269 28.35 16.03 -12.44
N GLU A 270 27.72 16.68 -13.38
CA GLU A 270 26.52 17.50 -13.25
C GLU A 270 25.24 16.70 -13.08
N SER A 271 25.24 15.43 -13.48
CA SER A 271 24.04 14.57 -13.34
C SER A 271 23.86 14.09 -11.90
N ARG A 272 22.64 14.21 -11.39
CA ARG A 272 22.25 13.54 -10.13
C ARG A 272 22.05 12.04 -10.39
N LEU A 273 22.26 11.23 -9.37
CA LEU A 273 22.06 9.78 -9.43
C LEU A 273 21.22 9.32 -8.26
N THR A 274 20.26 8.44 -8.55
CA THR A 274 19.48 7.71 -7.55
C THR A 274 19.17 6.30 -8.04
N SER A 275 18.50 5.50 -7.22
CA SER A 275 18.01 4.17 -7.61
C SER A 275 16.49 4.07 -7.48
N PHE A 276 15.88 3.14 -8.22
CA PHE A 276 14.47 2.84 -8.08
C PHE A 276 14.11 2.48 -6.63
N SER A 277 14.95 1.71 -5.94
CA SER A 277 14.72 1.31 -4.54
C SER A 277 14.66 2.51 -3.60
N VAL A 278 15.57 3.50 -3.76
CA VAL A 278 15.59 4.72 -2.93
C VAL A 278 14.37 5.59 -3.22
N LEU A 279 14.01 5.73 -4.50
CA LEU A 279 12.80 6.48 -4.88
C LEU A 279 11.55 5.87 -4.27
N PHE A 280 11.40 4.55 -4.36
CA PHE A 280 10.23 3.86 -3.79
C PHE A 280 10.24 3.86 -2.26
N ALA A 281 11.40 3.80 -1.62
CA ALA A 281 11.50 3.96 -0.17
C ALA A 281 11.05 5.38 0.27
N ALA A 282 11.40 6.40 -0.50
CA ALA A 282 10.94 7.77 -0.25
C ALA A 282 9.44 7.94 -0.52
N TYR A 283 8.96 7.37 -1.62
CA TYR A 283 7.56 7.51 -2.07
C TYR A 283 6.58 6.79 -1.15
N LYS A 284 6.93 5.59 -0.66
CA LYS A 284 6.03 4.75 0.14
C LYS A 284 6.31 4.76 1.64
N GLY A 285 7.47 5.21 2.06
CA GLY A 285 7.88 5.23 3.46
C GLY A 285 8.21 6.62 3.97
N ASP A 286 9.02 6.68 5.02
CA ASP A 286 9.59 7.90 5.57
C ASP A 286 11.11 7.92 5.34
N LEU A 287 11.56 8.69 4.33
CA LEU A 287 12.97 8.76 3.97
C LEU A 287 13.83 9.32 5.10
N ALA A 288 13.32 10.28 5.87
CA ALA A 288 14.07 10.88 6.97
C ALA A 288 14.31 9.84 8.08
N TYR A 289 13.28 9.07 8.41
CA TYR A 289 13.37 7.96 9.34
C TYR A 289 14.36 6.89 8.88
N TYR A 290 14.32 6.51 7.59
CA TYR A 290 15.26 5.53 7.05
C TYR A 290 16.71 6.03 7.04
N ILE A 291 16.96 7.32 6.75
CA ILE A 291 18.29 7.91 6.81
C ILE A 291 18.83 7.87 8.25
N GLU A 292 17.99 8.21 9.23
CA GLU A 292 18.37 8.14 10.64
C GLU A 292 18.64 6.69 11.07
N GLY A 293 17.75 5.76 10.72
CA GLY A 293 17.92 4.33 10.98
C GLY A 293 19.19 3.75 10.34
N ALA A 294 19.57 4.20 9.14
CA ALA A 294 20.78 3.73 8.46
C ALA A 294 22.08 4.03 9.22
N LYS A 295 22.11 5.07 10.07
CA LYS A 295 23.28 5.38 10.92
C LYS A 295 23.55 4.27 11.95
N HIS A 296 22.52 3.53 12.35
CA HIS A 296 22.64 2.42 13.29
C HIS A 296 23.28 1.17 12.69
N ILE A 297 23.46 1.10 11.38
CA ILE A 297 24.17 -0.01 10.74
C ILE A 297 25.61 -0.10 11.31
N ASP A 298 26.26 1.03 11.55
CA ASP A 298 27.64 1.07 12.02
C ASP A 298 27.80 0.63 13.50
N SER A 299 26.71 0.56 14.26
CA SER A 299 26.71 0.08 15.65
C SER A 299 26.50 -1.43 15.78
N LEU A 300 26.23 -2.14 14.68
CA LEU A 300 26.07 -3.60 14.70
C LEU A 300 27.37 -4.31 15.10
N THR A 301 27.23 -5.46 15.74
CA THR A 301 28.30 -6.35 16.15
C THR A 301 28.03 -7.78 15.68
N GLU A 302 28.97 -8.70 15.88
CA GLU A 302 28.76 -10.12 15.54
C GLU A 302 27.64 -10.80 16.35
N ASN A 303 27.24 -10.21 17.49
CA ASN A 303 26.17 -10.73 18.35
C ASN A 303 24.80 -10.07 18.07
N SER A 304 24.75 -9.12 17.15
CA SER A 304 23.52 -8.42 16.80
C SER A 304 22.57 -9.30 15.98
N LYS A 305 21.28 -8.96 16.06
CA LYS A 305 20.22 -9.62 15.32
C LYS A 305 19.52 -8.63 14.37
N VAL A 306 19.48 -8.97 13.09
CA VAL A 306 18.92 -8.12 12.03
C VAL A 306 17.70 -8.82 11.43
N LEU A 307 16.62 -8.06 11.22
CA LEU A 307 15.46 -8.50 10.45
C LEU A 307 15.52 -7.87 9.05
N ILE A 308 15.36 -8.67 8.00
CA ILE A 308 15.12 -8.18 6.64
C ILE A 308 13.65 -8.43 6.30
N ALA A 309 12.91 -7.36 6.10
CA ALA A 309 11.48 -7.39 5.77
C ALA A 309 11.29 -7.13 4.28
N GLU A 310 11.09 -8.20 3.52
CA GLU A 310 10.77 -8.14 2.09
C GLU A 310 9.27 -7.94 1.90
N CYS A 311 8.90 -7.05 1.00
CA CYS A 311 7.51 -6.88 0.57
C CYS A 311 7.18 -7.69 -0.70
N CYS A 312 8.14 -8.42 -1.25
CA CYS A 312 7.95 -9.22 -2.45
C CYS A 312 7.38 -10.60 -2.11
N THR A 313 6.50 -11.09 -2.98
CA THR A 313 5.97 -12.46 -2.93
C THR A 313 6.57 -13.34 -4.02
N HIS A 314 7.71 -12.93 -4.59
CA HIS A 314 8.40 -13.71 -5.62
C HIS A 314 9.11 -14.92 -5.00
N ALA A 315 9.19 -16.00 -5.77
CA ALA A 315 10.01 -17.14 -5.39
C ALA A 315 11.49 -16.70 -5.28
N PRO A 316 12.20 -16.98 -4.19
CA PRO A 316 13.58 -16.54 -4.00
C PRO A 316 14.50 -17.19 -5.06
N LEU A 317 15.37 -16.37 -5.65
CA LEU A 317 16.41 -16.84 -6.57
C LEU A 317 17.75 -16.94 -5.86
N GLN A 318 18.72 -17.66 -6.48
CA GLN A 318 20.07 -17.84 -5.92
C GLN A 318 20.85 -16.52 -5.76
N GLU A 319 20.46 -15.45 -6.46
CA GLU A 319 21.10 -14.12 -6.40
C GLU A 319 20.22 -13.04 -5.73
N ASP A 320 19.30 -13.46 -4.87
CA ASP A 320 18.39 -12.54 -4.19
C ASP A 320 19.15 -11.52 -3.32
N ILE A 321 18.78 -10.24 -3.46
CA ILE A 321 19.45 -9.14 -2.74
C ILE A 321 19.18 -9.24 -1.24
N GLY A 322 17.92 -9.42 -0.85
CA GLY A 322 17.50 -9.45 0.56
C GLY A 322 17.95 -10.73 1.27
N ARG A 323 17.84 -11.88 0.60
CA ARG A 323 18.11 -13.18 1.23
C ARG A 323 19.56 -13.63 1.15
N VAL A 324 20.32 -13.16 0.17
CA VAL A 324 21.69 -13.63 -0.09
C VAL A 324 22.71 -12.49 0.02
N LYS A 325 22.54 -11.41 -0.76
CA LYS A 325 23.58 -10.37 -0.88
C LYS A 325 23.70 -9.52 0.40
N ILE A 326 22.57 -9.03 0.94
CA ILE A 326 22.62 -8.20 2.17
C ILE A 326 23.11 -9.00 3.36
N PRO A 327 22.62 -10.21 3.69
CA PRO A 327 23.17 -11.03 4.75
C PRO A 327 24.68 -11.32 4.61
N ALA A 328 25.13 -11.60 3.38
CA ALA A 328 26.55 -11.85 3.13
C ALA A 328 27.41 -10.60 3.39
N LEU A 329 26.96 -9.42 2.96
CA LEU A 329 27.63 -8.14 3.19
C LEU A 329 27.68 -7.79 4.68
N LEU A 330 26.58 -7.98 5.40
CA LEU A 330 26.50 -7.74 6.85
C LEU A 330 27.46 -8.68 7.61
N ARG A 331 27.44 -9.98 7.33
CA ARG A 331 28.35 -10.94 7.97
C ARG A 331 29.81 -10.70 7.63
N LYS A 332 30.11 -10.27 6.41
CA LYS A 332 31.47 -9.88 6.02
C LYS A 332 31.98 -8.68 6.83
N ARG A 333 31.11 -7.74 7.17
CA ARG A 333 31.49 -6.51 7.88
C ARG A 333 31.52 -6.68 9.39
N PHE A 334 30.58 -7.40 9.98
CA PHE A 334 30.37 -7.44 11.43
C PHE A 334 30.71 -8.81 12.06
N GLY A 335 30.88 -9.85 11.26
CA GLY A 335 31.25 -11.18 11.75
C GLY A 335 30.24 -12.27 11.33
N ALA A 336 30.73 -13.51 11.24
CA ALA A 336 29.97 -14.65 10.78
C ALA A 336 28.83 -15.08 11.71
N LYS A 337 28.87 -14.70 12.98
CA LYS A 337 27.86 -15.04 13.98
C LYS A 337 26.63 -14.14 13.92
N LEU A 338 26.68 -13.02 13.16
CA LEU A 338 25.55 -12.11 13.02
C LEU A 338 24.31 -12.86 12.56
N GLN A 339 23.24 -12.76 13.35
CA GLN A 339 21.97 -13.39 13.04
C GLN A 339 21.17 -12.50 12.08
N VAL A 340 20.67 -13.09 11.01
CA VAL A 340 19.82 -12.39 10.03
C VAL A 340 18.60 -13.26 9.76
N ASP A 341 17.46 -12.75 10.19
CA ASP A 341 16.14 -13.33 9.88
C ASP A 341 15.55 -12.62 8.66
N VAL A 342 14.81 -13.34 7.83
CA VAL A 342 14.15 -12.79 6.64
C VAL A 342 12.68 -13.15 6.68
N VAL A 343 11.82 -12.15 6.53
CA VAL A 343 10.36 -12.30 6.40
C VAL A 343 9.89 -11.74 5.07
N SER A 344 8.80 -12.26 4.54
CA SER A 344 8.29 -11.89 3.20
C SER A 344 6.81 -11.56 3.23
N GLY A 345 6.39 -10.69 2.31
CA GLY A 345 5.00 -10.37 2.11
C GLY A 345 4.37 -9.75 3.36
N THR A 346 3.35 -10.41 3.89
CA THR A 346 2.61 -9.97 5.08
C THR A 346 3.16 -10.53 6.39
N ASP A 347 4.11 -11.46 6.33
CA ASP A 347 4.72 -12.06 7.51
C ASP A 347 5.66 -11.04 8.16
N PHE A 348 5.19 -10.43 9.24
CA PHE A 348 5.95 -9.43 9.99
C PHE A 348 5.79 -9.72 11.48
N PRO A 349 6.90 -9.86 12.25
CA PRO A 349 6.82 -10.22 13.66
C PRO A 349 6.09 -9.16 14.48
N GLU A 350 5.21 -9.58 15.39
CA GLU A 350 4.57 -8.68 16.35
C GLU A 350 5.57 -8.07 17.34
N ASN A 351 6.57 -8.87 17.75
CA ASN A 351 7.61 -8.43 18.67
C ASN A 351 8.91 -8.10 17.93
N LEU A 352 9.17 -6.81 17.76
CA LEU A 352 10.37 -6.28 17.11
C LEU A 352 11.52 -6.01 18.07
N SER A 353 11.30 -6.05 19.39
CA SER A 353 12.32 -5.72 20.40
C SER A 353 13.50 -6.70 20.44
N ALA A 354 13.36 -7.85 19.78
CA ALA A 354 14.42 -8.84 19.64
C ALA A 354 15.45 -8.48 18.55
N TYR A 355 15.23 -7.44 17.75
CA TYR A 355 16.09 -7.05 16.64
C TYR A 355 16.78 -5.72 16.92
N ASP A 356 18.08 -5.66 16.64
CA ASP A 356 18.90 -4.44 16.76
C ASP A 356 18.73 -3.54 15.53
N LEU A 357 18.38 -4.12 14.38
CA LEU A 357 18.13 -3.39 13.12
C LEU A 357 17.07 -4.10 12.29
N ILE A 358 16.19 -3.31 11.66
CA ILE A 358 15.22 -3.79 10.68
C ILE A 358 15.53 -3.15 9.34
N ILE A 359 15.72 -3.96 8.31
CA ILE A 359 15.96 -3.51 6.93
C ILE A 359 14.68 -3.77 6.14
N GLN A 360 13.97 -2.69 5.77
CA GLN A 360 12.75 -2.73 4.99
C GLN A 360 13.07 -2.57 3.50
N CYS A 361 12.50 -3.41 2.62
CA CYS A 361 12.60 -3.19 1.19
C CYS A 361 11.67 -2.05 0.71
N GLY A 362 11.87 -1.55 -0.53
CA GLY A 362 11.13 -0.41 -1.08
C GLY A 362 9.63 -0.59 -1.28
N GLY A 363 9.07 -1.76 -0.97
CA GLY A 363 7.63 -1.98 -0.88
C GLY A 363 6.83 -1.84 -2.18
N CYS A 364 7.44 -2.16 -3.34
CA CYS A 364 6.81 -1.93 -4.65
C CYS A 364 5.45 -2.64 -4.85
N MET A 365 5.22 -3.75 -4.14
CA MET A 365 4.00 -4.57 -4.26
C MET A 365 2.87 -4.15 -3.30
N PHE A 366 3.14 -3.27 -2.34
CA PHE A 366 2.18 -2.80 -1.35
C PHE A 366 1.91 -1.31 -1.51
N ASN A 367 0.75 -0.84 -1.04
CA ASN A 367 0.44 0.58 -0.96
C ASN A 367 1.25 1.27 0.15
N ARG A 368 1.26 2.61 0.12
CA ARG A 368 1.99 3.44 1.09
C ARG A 368 1.52 3.18 2.53
N GLN A 369 0.21 3.09 2.73
CA GLN A 369 -0.36 2.88 4.07
C GLN A 369 0.19 1.62 4.74
N PHE A 370 0.27 0.51 4.01
CA PHE A 370 0.81 -0.73 4.55
C PHE A 370 2.31 -0.62 4.93
N ILE A 371 3.10 0.11 4.15
CA ILE A 371 4.52 0.36 4.49
C ILE A 371 4.62 1.23 5.74
N MET A 372 3.83 2.29 5.84
CA MET A 372 3.82 3.20 7.00
C MET A 372 3.38 2.51 8.31
N THR A 373 2.55 1.47 8.25
CA THR A 373 2.19 0.71 9.46
C THR A 373 3.33 -0.15 10.02
N ARG A 374 4.43 -0.33 9.25
CA ARG A 374 5.63 -1.07 9.66
C ARG A 374 6.76 -0.17 10.16
N ILE A 375 6.63 1.14 10.01
CA ILE A 375 7.56 2.17 10.47
C ILE A 375 7.12 2.70 11.83
#